data_018786296a662ee142164d334ef017dd
#
_entry.id   018786296a662ee142164d334ef017dd
#
_cell.length_a   1.000
_cell.length_b   1.000
_cell.length_c   1.000
_cell.angle_alpha   90.00
_cell.angle_beta   90.00
_cell.angle_gamma   90.00
#
_symmetry.space_group_name_H-M   'P 1'
#
loop_
_entity.id
_entity.type
_entity.pdbx_description
1 polymer ?
#
loop_
_entity_poly.entity_id
_entity_poly.type
_entity_poly.pdbx_seq_one_letter_code
_entity_poly.pdbx_strand_id
1 'polypeptide(L)'
;MKLIFMVIALAFLVFLPPNTHAFYVGDDGLGPQSDQAKGELRVLAVAVRFPDASPSFDLNNIRRRAVDNLDQYVREQSYGQAWLKADFRGWVDLPDPLSQYKVSPHNFKVDRTRVRKLIEDTLTGLGSDVDFSRYKHMLIIPGVRTMPGEGYGMLCYCANPGMLTGVKGKLAYATVRSRNGKEFSGGIFVGAENAHLGMFAHDFFHALGGIEGGKRRVP
;
A
#
# COMPACT_ATOMS: atom_id res chain seq x y z
N MET A 1 25.37 55.62 54.41
CA MET A 1 25.53 54.36 53.71
C MET A 1 24.15 53.91 53.21
N LYS A 2 23.91 54.11 51.93
CA LYS A 2 22.65 53.70 51.29
C LYS A 2 22.92 52.38 50.50
N LEU A 3 22.31 51.31 50.95
CA LEU A 3 22.42 49.99 50.30
C LEU A 3 21.44 49.94 49.13
N ILE A 4 21.97 49.87 47.92
CA ILE A 4 21.18 49.72 46.71
C ILE A 4 20.97 48.22 46.46
N PHE A 5 19.74 47.77 46.63
CA PHE A 5 19.35 46.42 46.20
C PHE A 5 19.10 46.43 44.70
N MET A 6 19.97 45.78 43.97
CA MET A 6 19.80 45.54 42.52
C MET A 6 18.99 44.27 42.35
N VAL A 7 17.73 44.40 41.99
CA VAL A 7 16.88 43.25 41.62
C VAL A 7 17.18 42.85 40.18
N ILE A 8 17.83 41.71 40.04
CA ILE A 8 18.02 41.08 38.71
C ILE A 8 16.73 40.34 38.37
N ALA A 9 15.91 40.90 37.49
CA ALA A 9 14.79 40.23 36.90
C ALA A 9 15.30 39.23 35.83
N LEU A 10 15.32 37.95 36.18
CA LEU A 10 15.62 36.88 35.24
C LEU A 10 14.42 36.65 34.32
N ALA A 11 14.45 37.24 33.14
CA ALA A 11 13.44 36.96 32.12
C ALA A 11 13.63 35.53 31.58
N PHE A 12 12.81 34.60 32.05
CA PHE A 12 12.65 33.29 31.39
C PHE A 12 11.99 33.52 30.03
N LEU A 13 12.79 33.57 28.99
CA LEU A 13 12.31 33.40 27.62
C LEU A 13 11.86 31.95 27.48
N VAL A 14 10.58 31.73 27.64
CA VAL A 14 9.96 30.45 27.24
C VAL A 14 10.06 30.41 25.72
N PHE A 15 11.05 29.68 25.20
CA PHE A 15 11.04 29.25 23.80
C PHE A 15 9.88 28.27 23.63
N LEU A 16 8.71 28.80 23.30
CA LEU A 16 7.68 27.97 22.69
C LEU A 16 8.29 27.43 21.38
N PRO A 17 8.32 26.12 21.18
CA PRO A 17 8.74 25.61 19.88
C PRO A 17 7.86 26.26 18.82
N PRO A 18 8.41 26.65 17.67
CA PRO A 18 7.58 27.15 16.59
C PRO A 18 6.47 26.13 16.38
N ASN A 19 5.23 26.62 16.38
CA ASN A 19 4.10 25.80 15.99
C ASN A 19 4.52 25.08 14.72
N THR A 20 4.88 23.82 14.85
CA THR A 20 4.92 22.92 13.72
C THR A 20 3.47 22.87 13.28
N HIS A 21 3.10 23.77 12.36
CA HIS A 21 1.89 23.63 11.62
C HIS A 21 1.98 22.26 11.02
N ALA A 22 1.27 21.30 11.63
CA ALA A 22 0.99 20.06 10.99
C ALA A 22 0.54 20.46 9.59
N PHE A 23 1.23 20.02 8.57
CA PHE A 23 0.90 20.30 7.20
C PHE A 23 -0.56 19.92 7.03
N TYR A 24 -1.44 20.89 7.11
CA TYR A 24 -2.83 20.73 6.76
C TYR A 24 -2.83 20.55 5.24
N VAL A 25 -2.64 19.33 4.80
CA VAL A 25 -2.92 18.97 3.44
C VAL A 25 -4.41 19.16 3.30
N GLY A 26 -4.81 20.09 2.45
CA GLY A 26 -6.14 20.66 2.40
C GLY A 26 -7.24 19.61 2.46
N ASP A 27 -8.43 20.05 2.71
CA ASP A 27 -9.68 19.32 3.00
C ASP A 27 -10.11 18.30 1.91
N ASP A 28 -9.16 17.47 1.47
CA ASP A 28 -9.40 16.34 0.56
C ASP A 28 -9.79 15.05 1.33
N GLY A 29 -9.97 15.15 2.64
CA GLY A 29 -10.34 14.05 3.53
C GLY A 29 -9.25 12.98 3.71
N LEU A 30 -8.05 13.22 3.21
CA LEU A 30 -6.90 12.31 3.26
C LEU A 30 -5.80 12.83 4.19
N GLY A 31 -6.16 13.60 5.20
CA GLY A 31 -5.22 14.09 6.20
C GLY A 31 -4.43 12.94 6.87
N PRO A 32 -3.33 13.27 7.58
CA PRO A 32 -2.46 12.28 8.24
C PRO A 32 -3.16 11.42 9.29
N GLN A 33 -4.44 11.62 9.50
CA GLN A 33 -5.28 10.92 10.48
C GLN A 33 -6.39 10.10 9.82
N SER A 34 -6.11 9.52 8.66
CA SER A 34 -7.02 8.54 8.09
C SER A 34 -7.32 7.46 9.13
N ASP A 35 -8.60 7.28 9.48
CA ASP A 35 -9.06 6.18 10.34
C ASP A 35 -8.70 4.80 9.76
N GLN A 36 -8.31 4.79 8.48
CA GLN A 36 -7.82 3.61 7.79
C GLN A 36 -6.44 3.14 8.30
N ALA A 37 -5.70 3.96 9.02
CA ALA A 37 -4.34 3.67 9.49
C ALA A 37 -4.27 3.26 10.97
N LYS A 38 -5.40 2.90 11.60
CA LYS A 38 -5.47 2.52 13.02
C LYS A 38 -6.17 1.18 13.22
N GLY A 39 -5.76 0.47 14.26
CA GLY A 39 -6.37 -0.79 14.67
C GLY A 39 -5.99 -1.96 13.75
N GLU A 40 -6.89 -2.92 13.65
CA GLU A 40 -6.74 -4.13 12.83
C GLU A 40 -6.94 -3.80 11.35
N LEU A 41 -5.88 -3.98 10.56
CA LEU A 41 -5.89 -3.79 9.12
C LEU A 41 -6.02 -5.16 8.45
N ARG A 42 -7.23 -5.49 7.97
CA ARG A 42 -7.49 -6.78 7.33
C ARG A 42 -7.00 -6.77 5.90
N VAL A 43 -6.05 -7.65 5.61
CA VAL A 43 -5.39 -7.78 4.30
C VAL A 43 -5.60 -9.18 3.74
N LEU A 44 -6.02 -9.27 2.49
CA LEU A 44 -5.93 -10.50 1.72
C LEU A 44 -4.64 -10.47 0.91
N ALA A 45 -3.67 -11.28 1.25
CA ALA A 45 -2.43 -11.42 0.50
C ALA A 45 -2.51 -12.65 -0.42
N VAL A 46 -2.25 -12.45 -1.70
CA VAL A 46 -2.43 -13.46 -2.74
C VAL A 46 -1.17 -13.59 -3.58
N ALA A 47 -0.54 -14.76 -3.55
CA ALA A 47 0.54 -15.09 -4.46
C ALA A 47 -0.04 -15.60 -5.79
N VAL A 48 0.35 -14.99 -6.89
CA VAL A 48 -0.11 -15.34 -8.23
C VAL A 48 1.04 -15.84 -9.10
N ARG A 49 0.76 -16.77 -10.01
CA ARG A 49 1.74 -17.26 -10.98
C ARG A 49 1.16 -17.29 -12.40
N PHE A 50 2.06 -17.29 -13.35
CA PHE A 50 1.75 -17.20 -14.77
C PHE A 50 2.11 -18.52 -15.46
N PRO A 51 1.42 -18.88 -16.55
CA PRO A 51 1.68 -20.15 -17.24
C PRO A 51 3.08 -20.22 -17.87
N ASP A 52 3.69 -19.08 -18.14
CA ASP A 52 4.99 -18.95 -18.83
C ASP A 52 6.13 -18.45 -17.91
N ALA A 53 5.90 -18.33 -16.61
CA ALA A 53 6.91 -17.88 -15.65
C ALA A 53 6.83 -18.66 -14.35
N SER A 54 7.98 -19.05 -13.84
CA SER A 54 8.10 -19.81 -12.59
C SER A 54 8.56 -18.93 -11.44
N PRO A 55 7.91 -19.01 -10.27
CA PRO A 55 8.39 -18.34 -9.07
C PRO A 55 9.79 -18.79 -8.66
N SER A 56 10.60 -17.86 -8.16
CA SER A 56 11.93 -18.15 -7.63
C SER A 56 11.92 -18.43 -6.13
N PHE A 57 10.87 -18.00 -5.43
CA PHE A 57 10.70 -18.21 -3.99
C PHE A 57 9.52 -19.14 -3.70
N ASP A 58 9.67 -19.91 -2.63
CA ASP A 58 8.55 -20.68 -2.08
C ASP A 58 7.56 -19.77 -1.34
N LEU A 59 6.36 -20.31 -1.09
CA LEU A 59 5.27 -19.57 -0.44
C LEU A 59 5.61 -19.10 0.97
N ASN A 60 6.42 -19.83 1.72
CA ASN A 60 6.81 -19.44 3.08
C ASN A 60 7.73 -18.22 3.05
N ASN A 61 8.68 -18.19 2.12
CA ASN A 61 9.54 -17.04 1.90
C ASN A 61 8.73 -15.81 1.46
N ILE A 62 7.82 -15.99 0.53
CA ILE A 62 6.94 -14.92 0.04
C ILE A 62 6.09 -14.38 1.19
N ARG A 63 5.43 -15.25 1.95
CA ARG A 63 4.61 -14.86 3.09
C ARG A 63 5.43 -14.07 4.10
N ARG A 64 6.57 -14.61 4.52
CA ARG A 64 7.44 -13.95 5.50
C ARG A 64 7.86 -12.55 5.04
N ARG A 65 8.26 -12.40 3.78
CA ARG A 65 8.75 -11.13 3.24
C ARG A 65 7.66 -10.09 3.07
N ALA A 66 6.53 -10.48 2.50
CA ALA A 66 5.48 -9.58 2.06
C ALA A 66 4.38 -9.36 3.11
N VAL A 67 4.24 -10.28 4.07
CA VAL A 67 3.18 -10.24 5.08
C VAL A 67 3.75 -10.08 6.47
N ASP A 68 4.54 -11.06 6.93
CA ASP A 68 4.94 -11.09 8.35
C ASP A 68 5.88 -9.92 8.67
N ASN A 69 6.85 -9.62 7.80
CA ASN A 69 7.75 -8.47 7.98
C ASN A 69 7.00 -7.14 7.84
N LEU A 70 5.97 -7.07 6.99
CA LEU A 70 5.16 -5.85 6.85
C LEU A 70 4.30 -5.62 8.10
N ASP A 71 3.71 -6.67 8.68
CA ASP A 71 2.98 -6.55 9.96
C ASP A 71 3.90 -6.04 11.07
N GLN A 72 5.09 -6.63 11.20
CA GLN A 72 6.06 -6.18 12.19
C GLN A 72 6.41 -4.70 12.00
N TYR A 73 6.71 -4.31 10.76
CA TYR A 73 7.03 -2.92 10.43
C TYR A 73 5.88 -1.96 10.78
N VAL A 74 4.64 -2.32 10.43
CA VAL A 74 3.47 -1.49 10.74
C VAL A 74 3.28 -1.34 12.25
N ARG A 75 3.44 -2.41 13.02
CA ARG A 75 3.38 -2.36 14.50
C ARG A 75 4.44 -1.43 15.08
N GLU A 76 5.68 -1.57 14.61
CA GLU A 76 6.80 -0.74 15.09
C GLU A 76 6.58 0.74 14.75
N GLN A 77 6.25 1.05 13.50
CA GLN A 77 6.09 2.44 13.04
C GLN A 77 4.84 3.13 13.61
N SER A 78 3.82 2.36 13.94
CA SER A 78 2.60 2.89 14.55
C SER A 78 2.63 2.90 16.09
N TYR A 79 3.74 2.54 16.70
CA TYR A 79 3.83 2.35 18.16
C TYR A 79 2.75 1.39 18.70
N GLY A 80 2.47 0.33 17.95
CA GLY A 80 1.44 -0.66 18.29
C GLY A 80 -0.01 -0.22 18.04
N GLN A 81 -0.23 0.96 17.46
CA GLN A 81 -1.59 1.45 17.21
C GLN A 81 -2.25 0.81 15.98
N ALA A 82 -1.47 0.19 15.10
CA ALA A 82 -1.97 -0.53 13.93
C ALA A 82 -1.23 -1.86 13.75
N TRP A 83 -1.92 -2.84 13.17
CA TRP A 83 -1.35 -4.14 12.83
C TRP A 83 -2.09 -4.77 11.66
N LEU A 84 -1.39 -5.62 10.90
CA LEU A 84 -2.00 -6.40 9.85
C LEU A 84 -2.61 -7.68 10.42
N LYS A 85 -3.84 -7.97 10.00
CA LYS A 85 -4.43 -9.30 10.08
C LYS A 85 -4.58 -9.82 8.66
N ALA A 86 -3.58 -10.56 8.22
CA ALA A 86 -3.51 -11.01 6.85
C ALA A 86 -3.91 -12.48 6.72
N ASP A 87 -4.82 -12.75 5.78
CA ASP A 87 -5.04 -14.09 5.26
C ASP A 87 -4.19 -14.25 4.00
N PHE A 88 -3.26 -15.21 4.04
CA PHE A 88 -2.38 -15.48 2.92
C PHE A 88 -2.91 -16.65 2.08
N ARG A 89 -3.11 -16.41 0.79
CA ARG A 89 -3.47 -17.43 -0.20
C ARG A 89 -2.25 -17.79 -1.05
N GLY A 90 -2.02 -19.08 -1.18
CA GLY A 90 -0.96 -19.63 -2.01
C GLY A 90 -1.18 -19.35 -3.48
N TRP A 91 -0.50 -20.12 -4.33
CA TRP A 91 -0.51 -19.85 -5.76
C TRP A 91 -1.91 -19.86 -6.35
N VAL A 92 -2.29 -18.71 -6.90
CA VAL A 92 -3.43 -18.55 -7.80
C VAL A 92 -2.89 -18.51 -9.22
N ASP A 93 -3.32 -19.45 -10.05
CA ASP A 93 -2.92 -19.51 -11.46
C ASP A 93 -3.68 -18.48 -12.27
N LEU A 94 -2.95 -17.57 -12.90
CA LEU A 94 -3.53 -16.62 -13.83
C LEU A 94 -3.66 -17.25 -15.24
N PRO A 95 -4.72 -16.89 -15.99
CA PRO A 95 -5.02 -17.59 -17.25
C PRO A 95 -4.08 -17.25 -18.40
N ASP A 96 -3.46 -16.07 -18.36
CA ASP A 96 -2.69 -15.57 -19.50
C ASP A 96 -1.19 -15.50 -19.21
N PRO A 97 -0.34 -15.44 -20.22
CA PRO A 97 1.10 -15.25 -20.08
C PRO A 97 1.45 -13.94 -19.36
N LEU A 98 2.61 -13.92 -18.69
CA LEU A 98 3.13 -12.74 -17.98
C LEU A 98 3.12 -11.47 -18.85
N SER A 99 3.35 -11.60 -20.15
CA SER A 99 3.34 -10.46 -21.10
C SER A 99 2.03 -9.69 -21.12
N GLN A 100 0.90 -10.33 -20.79
CA GLN A 100 -0.42 -9.68 -20.71
C GLN A 100 -0.61 -8.86 -19.44
N TYR A 101 0.20 -9.09 -18.42
CA TYR A 101 0.14 -8.44 -17.12
C TYR A 101 1.28 -7.45 -16.88
N LYS A 102 2.15 -7.25 -17.86
CA LYS A 102 3.22 -6.26 -17.78
C LYS A 102 2.65 -4.84 -17.67
N VAL A 103 2.55 -4.33 -16.46
CA VAL A 103 1.85 -3.07 -16.16
C VAL A 103 2.66 -1.82 -16.52
N SER A 104 3.96 -1.95 -16.63
CA SER A 104 4.83 -0.85 -17.03
C SER A 104 6.09 -1.39 -17.72
N PRO A 105 6.35 -1.01 -18.96
CA PRO A 105 7.65 -1.27 -19.60
C PRO A 105 8.75 -0.37 -19.03
N HIS A 106 8.36 0.75 -18.40
CA HIS A 106 9.22 1.73 -17.75
C HIS A 106 8.60 2.19 -16.45
N ASN A 107 9.41 2.53 -15.45
CA ASN A 107 8.95 2.91 -14.10
C ASN A 107 8.10 4.19 -14.03
N PHE A 108 7.86 4.87 -15.14
CA PHE A 108 7.19 6.18 -15.15
C PHE A 108 5.74 6.15 -15.60
N LYS A 109 5.28 5.02 -16.16
CA LYS A 109 3.93 4.98 -16.74
C LYS A 109 3.32 3.60 -16.52
N VAL A 110 2.29 3.56 -15.69
CA VAL A 110 1.54 2.35 -15.40
C VAL A 110 0.37 2.19 -16.37
N ASP A 111 0.28 1.02 -16.99
CA ASP A 111 -0.86 0.65 -17.82
C ASP A 111 -2.04 0.23 -16.93
N ARG A 112 -3.00 1.11 -16.75
CA ARG A 112 -4.17 0.90 -15.89
C ARG A 112 -5.05 -0.27 -16.34
N THR A 113 -5.13 -0.52 -17.63
CA THR A 113 -5.90 -1.64 -18.17
C THR A 113 -5.30 -2.97 -17.74
N ARG A 114 -3.97 -3.09 -17.81
CA ARG A 114 -3.26 -4.29 -17.38
C ARG A 114 -3.28 -4.48 -15.85
N VAL A 115 -3.20 -3.39 -15.09
CA VAL A 115 -3.40 -3.43 -13.63
C VAL A 115 -4.79 -3.96 -13.30
N ARG A 116 -5.81 -3.43 -13.94
CA ARG A 116 -7.19 -3.89 -13.75
C ARG A 116 -7.34 -5.36 -14.10
N LYS A 117 -6.77 -5.79 -15.24
CA LYS A 117 -6.76 -7.20 -15.65
C LYS A 117 -6.10 -8.09 -14.60
N LEU A 118 -4.95 -7.70 -14.05
CA LEU A 118 -4.27 -8.46 -13.00
C LEU A 118 -5.20 -8.64 -11.78
N ILE A 119 -5.88 -7.59 -11.36
CA ILE A 119 -6.80 -7.64 -10.22
C ILE A 119 -8.00 -8.52 -10.53
N GLU A 120 -8.67 -8.32 -11.67
CA GLU A 120 -9.86 -9.07 -12.08
C GLU A 120 -9.57 -10.58 -12.20
N ASP A 121 -8.45 -10.94 -12.79
CA ASP A 121 -8.04 -12.33 -12.94
C ASP A 121 -7.63 -12.96 -11.60
N THR A 122 -6.97 -12.19 -10.72
CA THR A 122 -6.68 -12.65 -9.34
C THR A 122 -7.96 -12.92 -8.57
N LEU A 123 -8.93 -12.00 -8.59
CA LEU A 123 -10.24 -12.20 -7.95
C LEU A 123 -10.98 -13.42 -8.51
N THR A 124 -10.89 -13.63 -9.82
CA THR A 124 -11.52 -14.77 -10.51
C THR A 124 -10.87 -16.08 -10.09
N GLY A 125 -9.54 -16.12 -10.04
CA GLY A 125 -8.78 -17.31 -9.67
C GLY A 125 -8.91 -17.72 -8.20
N LEU A 126 -9.25 -16.76 -7.31
CA LEU A 126 -9.54 -17.05 -5.91
C LEU A 126 -10.86 -17.83 -5.70
N GLY A 127 -11.71 -17.89 -6.72
CA GLY A 127 -12.94 -18.68 -6.68
C GLY A 127 -14.04 -18.10 -5.79
N SER A 128 -15.03 -18.94 -5.48
CA SER A 128 -16.21 -18.56 -4.69
C SER A 128 -15.98 -18.57 -3.18
N ASP A 129 -14.92 -19.21 -2.71
CA ASP A 129 -14.70 -19.51 -1.28
C ASP A 129 -14.18 -18.33 -0.48
N VAL A 130 -13.81 -17.24 -1.16
CA VAL A 130 -13.31 -16.04 -0.52
C VAL A 130 -14.42 -15.01 -0.38
N ASP A 131 -14.70 -14.64 0.85
CA ASP A 131 -15.55 -13.49 1.16
C ASP A 131 -14.69 -12.22 1.19
N PHE A 132 -14.69 -11.49 0.08
CA PHE A 132 -13.90 -10.27 -0.08
C PHE A 132 -14.34 -9.13 0.84
N SER A 133 -15.58 -9.13 1.32
CA SER A 133 -16.10 -8.07 2.22
C SER A 133 -15.36 -8.02 3.57
N ARG A 134 -14.67 -9.10 3.93
CA ARG A 134 -13.88 -9.20 5.16
C ARG A 134 -12.58 -8.40 5.13
N TYR A 135 -12.13 -7.96 3.95
CA TYR A 135 -10.81 -7.33 3.78
C TYR A 135 -10.94 -5.88 3.36
N LYS A 136 -10.12 -5.03 3.98
CA LYS A 136 -9.98 -3.62 3.61
C LYS A 136 -8.93 -3.41 2.53
N HIS A 137 -7.94 -4.30 2.49
CA HIS A 137 -6.82 -4.21 1.55
C HIS A 137 -6.54 -5.56 0.92
N MET A 138 -5.95 -5.52 -0.27
CA MET A 138 -5.43 -6.69 -0.97
C MET A 138 -3.99 -6.44 -1.38
N LEU A 139 -3.13 -7.41 -1.11
CA LEU A 139 -1.77 -7.49 -1.62
C LEU A 139 -1.69 -8.59 -2.67
N ILE A 140 -1.35 -8.23 -3.89
CA ILE A 140 -1.08 -9.20 -4.96
C ILE A 140 0.43 -9.36 -5.11
N ILE A 141 0.90 -10.60 -5.09
CA ILE A 141 2.33 -10.90 -5.15
C ILE A 141 2.58 -11.77 -6.40
N PRO A 142 2.95 -11.14 -7.52
CA PRO A 142 3.42 -11.87 -8.69
C PRO A 142 4.65 -12.72 -8.40
N GLY A 143 4.56 -14.01 -8.68
CA GLY A 143 5.64 -14.99 -8.55
C GLY A 143 6.64 -14.86 -9.69
N VAL A 144 7.21 -13.69 -9.85
CA VAL A 144 8.25 -13.38 -10.82
C VAL A 144 9.25 -12.40 -10.21
N ARG A 145 10.50 -12.57 -10.59
CA ARG A 145 11.52 -11.55 -10.32
C ARG A 145 11.40 -10.46 -11.36
N THR A 146 11.36 -9.22 -10.88
CA THR A 146 11.31 -8.05 -11.75
C THR A 146 12.48 -7.13 -11.47
N MET A 147 12.92 -6.45 -12.51
CA MET A 147 13.95 -5.41 -12.44
C MET A 147 13.41 -4.14 -13.09
N PRO A 148 13.85 -2.95 -12.65
CA PRO A 148 13.50 -1.71 -13.31
C PRO A 148 13.81 -1.79 -14.81
N GLY A 149 12.82 -1.43 -15.64
CA GLY A 149 12.95 -1.49 -17.10
C GLY A 149 12.58 -2.81 -17.76
N GLU A 150 12.32 -3.87 -16.98
CA GLU A 150 11.97 -5.20 -17.50
C GLU A 150 10.47 -5.46 -17.51
N GLY A 151 9.72 -4.81 -18.24
CA GLY A 151 8.34 -5.18 -18.50
C GLY A 151 7.33 -5.12 -17.34
N TYR A 152 7.62 -5.67 -16.18
CA TYR A 152 6.95 -5.34 -14.94
C TYR A 152 7.45 -3.99 -14.44
N GLY A 153 8.62 -3.56 -14.87
CA GLY A 153 9.23 -2.23 -14.70
C GLY A 153 9.36 -1.78 -13.26
N MET A 154 8.39 -2.06 -12.44
CA MET A 154 8.28 -1.69 -11.03
C MET A 154 8.25 -2.94 -10.17
N LEU A 155 9.03 -2.92 -9.08
CA LEU A 155 9.02 -3.99 -8.08
C LEU A 155 7.74 -3.99 -7.25
N CYS A 156 7.16 -2.82 -7.02
CA CYS A 156 5.91 -2.59 -6.34
C CYS A 156 5.15 -1.41 -6.94
N TYR A 157 3.85 -1.39 -6.77
CA TYR A 157 3.00 -0.24 -7.06
C TYR A 157 1.66 -0.33 -6.32
N CYS A 158 1.04 0.82 -6.07
CA CYS A 158 -0.26 0.90 -5.45
C CYS A 158 -1.36 1.09 -6.51
N ALA A 159 -2.31 0.17 -6.55
CA ALA A 159 -3.49 0.23 -7.40
C ALA A 159 -4.71 0.74 -6.62
N ASN A 160 -4.60 1.93 -6.03
CA ASN A 160 -5.73 2.52 -5.33
C ASN A 160 -6.72 3.20 -6.32
N PRO A 161 -7.87 3.70 -5.85
CA PRO A 161 -8.88 4.31 -6.71
C PRO A 161 -8.38 5.44 -7.60
N GLY A 162 -7.42 6.25 -7.10
CA GLY A 162 -6.83 7.33 -7.88
C GLY A 162 -6.11 6.82 -9.13
N MET A 163 -5.50 5.66 -9.06
CA MET A 163 -4.86 5.01 -10.19
C MET A 163 -5.88 4.42 -11.17
N LEU A 164 -6.91 3.75 -10.67
CA LEU A 164 -7.90 3.05 -11.50
C LEU A 164 -8.98 3.99 -12.07
N THR A 165 -9.40 4.99 -11.31
CA THR A 165 -10.55 5.85 -11.66
C THR A 165 -10.17 7.26 -12.03
N GLY A 166 -8.97 7.73 -11.68
CA GLY A 166 -8.56 9.13 -11.84
C GLY A 166 -9.28 10.11 -10.90
N VAL A 167 -10.04 9.61 -9.93
CA VAL A 167 -10.72 10.45 -8.93
C VAL A 167 -9.69 11.12 -8.02
N LYS A 168 -9.81 12.44 -7.86
CA LYS A 168 -9.04 13.22 -6.89
C LYS A 168 -9.90 13.48 -5.66
N GLY A 169 -9.27 13.57 -4.49
CA GLY A 169 -9.95 13.94 -3.26
C GLY A 169 -10.23 12.76 -2.34
N LYS A 170 -11.46 12.48 -2.00
CA LYS A 170 -11.83 11.51 -0.97
C LYS A 170 -11.25 10.12 -1.20
N LEU A 171 -10.87 9.43 -0.10
CA LEU A 171 -10.48 8.02 -0.14
C LEU A 171 -11.71 7.16 -0.45
N ALA A 172 -11.99 7.03 -1.74
CA ALA A 172 -13.03 6.16 -2.25
C ALA A 172 -12.37 5.09 -3.11
N TYR A 173 -12.44 3.84 -2.69
CA TYR A 173 -11.87 2.74 -3.45
C TYR A 173 -12.75 2.40 -4.65
N ALA A 174 -12.13 2.22 -5.81
CA ALA A 174 -12.84 1.67 -6.96
C ALA A 174 -13.24 0.22 -6.68
N THR A 175 -14.47 -0.12 -7.01
CA THR A 175 -14.91 -1.51 -6.99
C THR A 175 -14.37 -2.22 -8.24
N VAL A 176 -13.67 -3.31 -8.02
CA VAL A 176 -13.23 -4.21 -9.09
C VAL A 176 -14.06 -5.48 -9.01
N ARG A 177 -14.56 -5.91 -10.15
CA ARG A 177 -15.43 -7.09 -10.27
C ARG A 177 -14.70 -8.20 -11.00
N SER A 178 -14.72 -9.40 -10.42
CA SER A 178 -14.25 -10.61 -11.09
C SER A 178 -15.22 -11.08 -12.17
N ARG A 179 -14.78 -11.96 -13.06
CA ARG A 179 -15.64 -12.57 -14.10
C ARG A 179 -16.78 -13.40 -13.53
N ASN A 180 -16.62 -13.97 -12.34
CA ASN A 180 -17.67 -14.71 -11.64
C ASN A 180 -18.58 -13.84 -10.76
N GLY A 181 -18.53 -12.50 -10.93
CA GLY A 181 -19.42 -11.56 -10.28
C GLY A 181 -19.05 -11.16 -8.84
N LYS A 182 -17.91 -11.63 -8.32
CA LYS A 182 -17.42 -11.18 -7.01
C LYS A 182 -16.82 -9.79 -7.11
N GLU A 183 -16.99 -9.02 -6.05
CA GLU A 183 -16.54 -7.63 -5.98
C GLU A 183 -15.54 -7.43 -4.83
N PHE A 184 -14.53 -6.62 -5.10
CA PHE A 184 -13.62 -6.09 -4.08
C PHE A 184 -13.58 -4.58 -4.17
N SER A 185 -13.74 -3.93 -3.01
CA SER A 185 -13.65 -2.48 -2.87
C SER A 185 -12.73 -2.16 -1.70
N GLY A 186 -11.48 -1.85 -1.99
CA GLY A 186 -10.45 -1.61 -0.99
C GLY A 186 -9.15 -1.11 -1.59
N GLY A 187 -8.18 -0.85 -0.75
CA GLY A 187 -6.83 -0.50 -1.19
C GLY A 187 -6.13 -1.74 -1.75
N ILE A 188 -5.56 -1.63 -2.95
CA ILE A 188 -4.83 -2.73 -3.58
C ILE A 188 -3.39 -2.28 -3.80
N PHE A 189 -2.46 -3.11 -3.42
CA PHE A 189 -1.05 -2.90 -3.72
C PHE A 189 -0.42 -4.19 -4.24
N VAL A 190 0.56 -4.03 -5.09
CA VAL A 190 1.20 -5.12 -5.80
C VAL A 190 2.70 -5.05 -5.55
N GLY A 191 3.29 -6.17 -5.18
CA GLY A 191 4.72 -6.26 -5.00
C GLY A 191 5.25 -7.59 -5.53
N ALA A 192 6.22 -7.54 -6.46
CA ALA A 192 6.86 -8.72 -6.99
C ALA A 192 7.55 -9.54 -5.88
N GLU A 193 7.74 -10.83 -6.10
CA GLU A 193 8.34 -11.72 -5.10
C GLU A 193 9.72 -11.27 -4.60
N ASN A 194 10.47 -10.51 -5.39
CA ASN A 194 11.78 -9.97 -5.02
C ASN A 194 11.75 -8.55 -4.46
N ALA A 195 10.56 -7.95 -4.27
CA ALA A 195 10.44 -6.65 -3.61
C ALA A 195 10.93 -6.74 -2.16
N HIS A 196 11.56 -5.68 -1.67
CA HIS A 196 11.99 -5.60 -0.27
C HIS A 196 10.94 -4.91 0.60
N LEU A 197 11.07 -5.03 1.92
CA LEU A 197 10.10 -4.50 2.88
C LEU A 197 9.74 -3.03 2.64
N GLY A 198 10.74 -2.17 2.38
CA GLY A 198 10.49 -0.74 2.17
C GLY A 198 9.57 -0.44 0.99
N MET A 199 9.58 -1.28 -0.06
CA MET A 199 8.67 -1.13 -1.19
C MET A 199 7.26 -1.54 -0.82
N PHE A 200 7.08 -2.68 -0.13
CA PHE A 200 5.76 -3.07 0.37
C PHE A 200 5.17 -2.03 1.33
N ALA A 201 6.00 -1.51 2.24
CA ALA A 201 5.57 -0.50 3.20
C ALA A 201 5.16 0.82 2.51
N HIS A 202 5.92 1.26 1.49
CA HIS A 202 5.63 2.45 0.70
C HIS A 202 4.26 2.34 0.01
N ASP A 203 4.04 1.24 -0.72
CA ASP A 203 2.80 1.05 -1.45
C ASP A 203 1.61 0.78 -0.53
N PHE A 204 1.84 0.11 0.60
CA PHE A 204 0.81 -0.03 1.63
C PHE A 204 0.42 1.32 2.23
N PHE A 205 1.38 2.21 2.49
CA PHE A 205 1.11 3.58 2.92
C PHE A 205 0.17 4.31 1.95
N HIS A 206 0.38 4.19 0.64
CA HIS A 206 -0.54 4.74 -0.34
C HIS A 206 -1.91 4.05 -0.32
N ALA A 207 -1.99 2.74 -0.13
CA ALA A 207 -3.24 2.02 0.01
C ALA A 207 -4.05 2.47 1.25
N LEU A 208 -3.38 2.91 2.30
CA LEU A 208 -4.00 3.53 3.48
C LEU A 208 -4.45 4.98 3.23
N GLY A 209 -4.16 5.56 2.07
CA GLY A 209 -4.46 6.94 1.74
C GLY A 209 -3.32 7.92 2.02
N GLY A 210 -2.11 7.44 2.21
CA GLY A 210 -0.93 8.27 2.43
C GLY A 210 -0.65 9.23 1.28
N ILE A 211 -0.14 10.42 1.62
CA ILE A 211 0.16 11.51 0.69
C ILE A 211 1.63 11.82 0.75
N GLU A 212 2.26 11.98 -0.40
CA GLU A 212 3.64 12.38 -0.53
C GLU A 212 3.75 13.77 -1.15
N GLY A 213 4.54 14.65 -0.54
CA GLY A 213 4.80 16.00 -1.04
C GLY A 213 3.56 16.88 -1.17
N GLY A 214 2.55 16.72 -0.30
CA GLY A 214 1.30 17.48 -0.32
C GLY A 214 0.37 17.15 -1.49
N LYS A 215 0.71 16.15 -2.29
CA LYS A 215 -0.11 15.66 -3.39
C LYS A 215 -0.17 14.14 -3.33
N ARG A 216 -1.35 13.60 -3.54
CA ARG A 216 -1.49 12.16 -3.70
C ARG A 216 -0.72 11.72 -4.94
N ARG A 217 0.39 11.07 -4.74
CA ARG A 217 1.12 10.40 -5.81
C ARG A 217 0.71 8.95 -5.82
N VAL A 218 0.15 8.55 -6.91
CA VAL A 218 -0.02 7.16 -7.27
C VAL A 218 0.99 6.91 -8.36
N PRO A 219 1.93 5.99 -8.18
CA PRO A 219 2.93 5.68 -9.19
C PRO A 219 2.32 5.20 -10.49
#